data_17b0c53eed64d44e9049afd5ca208460
#
_entry.id   17b0c53eed64d44e9049afd5ca208460
#
_cell.length_a   1.000
_cell.length_b   1.000
_cell.length_c   1.000
_cell.angle_alpha   90.00
_cell.angle_beta   90.00
_cell.angle_gamma   90.00
#
_symmetry.space_group_name_H-M   'P 1'
#
loop_
_entity.id
_entity.type
_entity.pdbx_description
1 polymer ?
#
loop_
_entity_poly.entity_id
_entity_poly.type
_entity_poly.pdbx_seq_one_letter_code
_entity_poly.pdbx_strand_id
1 'polypeptide(L)'
;MSKTKKILVVTCTKNDGKDTQLLKSMAPLSDDVKMVVNINNKCGLSKAYNKQLTPENLVYHDIVLFVHDDVYVDDLKLKGKLYTAINELEYDIVGLAGAGEIKITKPCLWHRMSRQESWSGAVSHQMELDGESKLNVTSFGPWPRRCLIMDGLFLAVDLKRVLEVGWKFNENYDFHHYDISSCLDANSKKLKMGTYPIYVTHDSPGLKDYNEPTYQQSEMRFYNEYKRG
;
A
#
# COMPACT_ATOMS: atom_id res chain seq x y z
N MET A 1 -21.06 -0.46 23.73
CA MET A 1 -19.93 -0.14 22.83
C MET A 1 -20.29 -0.66 21.44
N SER A 2 -20.36 0.19 20.42
CA SER A 2 -20.58 -0.24 19.04
C SER A 2 -19.41 -1.14 18.63
N LYS A 3 -19.70 -2.34 18.12
CA LYS A 3 -18.68 -3.26 17.60
C LYS A 3 -18.02 -2.60 16.39
N THR A 4 -16.70 -2.43 16.41
CA THR A 4 -15.97 -1.87 15.24
C THR A 4 -16.23 -2.73 14.02
N LYS A 5 -16.40 -2.10 12.86
CA LYS A 5 -16.65 -2.80 11.59
C LYS A 5 -15.45 -3.66 11.18
N LYS A 6 -15.67 -4.64 10.30
CA LYS A 6 -14.57 -5.39 9.67
C LYS A 6 -13.79 -4.49 8.73
N ILE A 7 -12.48 -4.72 8.60
CA ILE A 7 -11.66 -4.11 7.55
C ILE A 7 -12.00 -4.78 6.21
N LEU A 8 -12.20 -3.99 5.16
CA LEU A 8 -12.29 -4.50 3.81
C LEU A 8 -10.88 -4.66 3.23
N VAL A 9 -10.43 -5.89 3.06
CA VAL A 9 -9.11 -6.19 2.46
C VAL A 9 -9.27 -6.48 0.98
N VAL A 10 -8.57 -5.73 0.14
CA VAL A 10 -8.70 -5.77 -1.32
C VAL A 10 -7.34 -6.13 -1.93
N THR A 11 -7.34 -7.16 -2.75
CA THR A 11 -6.16 -7.59 -3.50
C THR A 11 -6.47 -7.90 -4.94
N CYS A 12 -5.44 -7.88 -5.77
CA CYS A 12 -5.49 -8.34 -7.15
C CYS A 12 -4.49 -9.46 -7.34
N THR A 13 -4.88 -10.50 -8.06
CA THR A 13 -3.99 -11.60 -8.41
C THR A 13 -4.07 -11.93 -9.90
N LYS A 14 -2.98 -12.43 -10.44
CA LYS A 14 -2.90 -12.96 -11.82
C LYS A 14 -3.43 -14.40 -11.90
N ASN A 15 -3.53 -15.07 -10.77
CA ASN A 15 -3.95 -16.46 -10.62
C ASN A 15 -5.46 -16.57 -10.29
N ASP A 16 -5.90 -17.79 -10.02
CA ASP A 16 -7.28 -18.08 -9.58
C ASP A 16 -7.60 -17.62 -8.15
N GLY A 17 -6.61 -17.06 -7.46
CA GLY A 17 -6.75 -16.44 -6.14
C GLY A 17 -6.90 -17.40 -4.96
N LYS A 18 -6.71 -18.71 -5.17
CA LYS A 18 -6.98 -19.69 -4.11
C LYS A 18 -5.85 -19.91 -3.12
N ASP A 19 -4.61 -19.64 -3.50
CA ASP A 19 -3.40 -20.01 -2.73
C ASP A 19 -2.37 -18.89 -2.67
N THR A 20 -2.82 -17.67 -2.37
CA THR A 20 -1.91 -16.54 -2.20
C THR A 20 -1.37 -16.46 -0.77
N GLN A 21 -0.19 -15.88 -0.57
CA GLN A 21 0.38 -15.64 0.76
C GLN A 21 -0.57 -14.78 1.61
N LEU A 22 -1.20 -13.79 0.99
CA LEU A 22 -2.16 -12.95 1.66
C LEU A 22 -3.35 -13.74 2.23
N LEU A 23 -3.98 -14.61 1.43
CA LEU A 23 -5.13 -15.39 1.89
C LEU A 23 -4.77 -16.30 3.06
N LYS A 24 -3.60 -16.93 3.02
CA LYS A 24 -3.09 -17.77 4.13
C LYS A 24 -2.98 -16.96 5.41
N SER A 25 -2.40 -15.76 5.34
CA SER A 25 -2.21 -14.88 6.50
C SER A 25 -3.50 -14.28 7.05
N MET A 26 -4.53 -14.09 6.21
CA MET A 26 -5.81 -13.54 6.62
C MET A 26 -6.76 -14.55 7.27
N ALA A 27 -6.51 -15.84 7.15
CA ALA A 27 -7.36 -16.88 7.73
C ALA A 27 -7.54 -16.73 9.25
N PRO A 28 -6.49 -16.51 10.07
CA PRO A 28 -6.65 -16.27 11.51
C PRO A 28 -7.35 -14.95 11.84
N LEU A 29 -7.43 -14.01 10.90
CA LEU A 29 -8.06 -12.70 11.06
C LEU A 29 -9.49 -12.64 10.50
N SER A 30 -10.10 -13.75 10.13
CA SER A 30 -11.41 -13.83 9.43
C SER A 30 -12.56 -13.13 10.16
N ASP A 31 -12.49 -13.00 11.49
CA ASP A 31 -13.48 -12.25 12.28
C ASP A 31 -13.32 -10.73 12.15
N ASP A 32 -12.13 -10.26 11.83
CA ASP A 32 -11.76 -8.84 11.74
C ASP A 32 -11.72 -8.29 10.32
N VAL A 33 -11.67 -9.17 9.31
CA VAL A 33 -11.53 -8.77 7.92
C VAL A 33 -12.64 -9.34 7.01
N LYS A 34 -12.88 -8.66 5.90
CA LYS A 34 -13.66 -9.13 4.74
C LYS A 34 -12.76 -9.06 3.52
N MET A 35 -12.59 -10.17 2.82
CA MET A 35 -11.74 -10.24 1.62
C MET A 35 -12.51 -9.92 0.33
N VAL A 36 -11.88 -9.14 -0.55
CA VAL A 36 -12.24 -8.98 -1.97
C VAL A 36 -10.99 -9.30 -2.79
N VAL A 37 -11.04 -10.39 -3.54
CA VAL A 37 -9.94 -10.87 -4.39
C VAL A 37 -10.32 -10.67 -5.85
N ASN A 38 -9.62 -9.78 -6.55
CA ASN A 38 -9.79 -9.55 -7.98
C ASN A 38 -8.92 -10.57 -8.73
N ILE A 39 -9.49 -11.72 -9.05
CA ILE A 39 -8.81 -12.80 -9.77
C ILE A 39 -8.64 -12.46 -11.25
N ASN A 40 -7.54 -12.93 -11.85
CA ASN A 40 -7.23 -12.70 -13.27
C ASN A 40 -7.35 -11.22 -13.67
N ASN A 41 -6.90 -10.30 -12.77
CA ASN A 41 -7.05 -8.86 -12.98
C ASN A 41 -6.33 -8.40 -14.26
N LYS A 42 -7.08 -7.78 -15.19
CA LYS A 42 -6.58 -7.25 -16.47
C LYS A 42 -6.75 -5.73 -16.58
N CYS A 43 -7.37 -5.09 -15.59
CA CYS A 43 -7.66 -3.65 -15.68
C CYS A 43 -6.68 -2.75 -14.91
N GLY A 44 -5.56 -3.29 -14.43
CA GLY A 44 -4.63 -2.58 -13.57
C GLY A 44 -5.09 -2.50 -12.10
N LEU A 45 -4.15 -2.15 -11.20
CA LEU A 45 -4.41 -2.07 -9.76
C LEU A 45 -5.33 -0.89 -9.43
N SER A 46 -5.02 0.30 -9.94
CA SER A 46 -5.77 1.52 -9.64
C SER A 46 -7.27 1.38 -9.93
N LYS A 47 -7.63 0.87 -11.12
CA LYS A 47 -9.03 0.65 -11.50
C LYS A 47 -9.71 -0.41 -10.63
N ALA A 48 -9.01 -1.50 -10.32
CA ALA A 48 -9.55 -2.56 -9.48
C ALA A 48 -9.80 -2.07 -8.05
N TYR A 49 -8.87 -1.31 -7.49
CA TYR A 49 -8.95 -0.75 -6.14
C TYR A 49 -10.04 0.31 -6.03
N ASN A 50 -10.15 1.21 -7.01
CA ASN A 50 -11.16 2.26 -7.03
C ASN A 50 -12.61 1.75 -6.99
N LYS A 51 -12.87 0.53 -7.48
CA LYS A 51 -14.18 -0.12 -7.37
C LYS A 51 -14.64 -0.34 -5.94
N GLN A 52 -13.71 -0.33 -4.99
CA GLN A 52 -14.01 -0.55 -3.57
C GLN A 52 -14.13 0.76 -2.77
N LEU A 53 -13.74 1.90 -3.33
CA LEU A 53 -13.89 3.21 -2.70
C LEU A 53 -15.29 3.76 -2.98
N THR A 54 -16.30 3.21 -2.29
CA THR A 54 -17.71 3.54 -2.52
C THR A 54 -18.46 3.82 -1.22
N PRO A 55 -19.53 4.66 -1.27
CA PRO A 55 -20.40 4.90 -0.13
C PRO A 55 -21.07 3.62 0.41
N GLU A 56 -21.35 2.65 -0.47
CA GLU A 56 -21.97 1.38 -0.09
C GLU A 56 -21.02 0.57 0.81
N ASN A 57 -19.73 0.54 0.50
CA ASN A 57 -18.74 -0.12 1.35
C ASN A 57 -18.57 0.59 2.69
N LEU A 58 -18.75 1.93 2.77
CA LEU A 58 -18.67 2.67 4.01
C LEU A 58 -19.74 2.27 5.03
N VAL A 59 -20.88 1.75 4.58
CA VAL A 59 -21.94 1.23 5.48
C VAL A 59 -21.38 0.10 6.37
N TYR A 60 -20.51 -0.75 5.82
CA TYR A 60 -20.04 -1.98 6.47
C TYR A 60 -18.58 -1.90 6.93
N HIS A 61 -17.78 -0.97 6.41
CA HIS A 61 -16.34 -0.89 6.60
C HIS A 61 -15.90 0.56 6.82
N ASP A 62 -15.12 0.80 7.87
CA ASP A 62 -14.50 2.11 8.09
C ASP A 62 -13.14 2.21 7.41
N ILE A 63 -12.47 1.06 7.25
CA ILE A 63 -11.12 0.95 6.69
C ILE A 63 -11.15 0.03 5.48
N VAL A 64 -10.51 0.47 4.37
CA VAL A 64 -10.17 -0.38 3.23
C VAL A 64 -8.66 -0.55 3.21
N LEU A 65 -8.19 -1.79 3.18
CA LEU A 65 -6.80 -2.17 3.04
C LEU A 65 -6.54 -2.70 1.63
N PHE A 66 -5.74 -1.99 0.87
CA PHE A 66 -5.21 -2.43 -0.42
C PHE A 66 -3.84 -3.06 -0.19
N VAL A 67 -3.67 -4.30 -0.61
CA VAL A 67 -2.46 -5.09 -0.33
C VAL A 67 -2.17 -6.06 -1.45
N HIS A 68 -0.89 -6.29 -1.75
CA HIS A 68 -0.46 -7.23 -2.77
C HIS A 68 -0.74 -8.67 -2.35
N ASP A 69 -0.95 -9.57 -3.31
CA ASP A 69 -1.28 -10.97 -3.06
C ASP A 69 -0.09 -11.84 -2.60
N ASP A 70 1.14 -11.34 -2.80
CA ASP A 70 2.41 -11.91 -2.34
C ASP A 70 2.86 -11.38 -0.96
N VAL A 71 2.01 -10.65 -0.26
CA VAL A 71 2.24 -10.19 1.12
C VAL A 71 1.63 -11.19 2.11
N TYR A 72 2.44 -11.64 3.07
CA TYR A 72 1.98 -12.35 4.27
C TYR A 72 1.90 -11.35 5.44
N VAL A 73 0.71 -11.16 6.03
CA VAL A 73 0.52 -10.30 7.19
C VAL A 73 0.80 -11.11 8.45
N ASP A 74 1.92 -10.81 9.12
CA ASP A 74 2.38 -11.50 10.31
C ASP A 74 1.70 -10.98 11.60
N ASP A 75 0.98 -9.86 11.49
CA ASP A 75 0.48 -9.11 12.63
C ASP A 75 -0.97 -9.46 12.98
N LEU A 76 -1.16 -10.31 14.00
CA LEU A 76 -2.49 -10.68 14.49
C LEU A 76 -3.27 -9.51 15.14
N LYS A 77 -2.61 -8.37 15.41
CA LYS A 77 -3.24 -7.16 15.94
C LYS A 77 -3.54 -6.13 14.85
N LEU A 78 -3.54 -6.55 13.58
CA LEU A 78 -3.73 -5.69 12.41
C LEU A 78 -4.86 -4.67 12.60
N LYS A 79 -6.06 -5.13 12.95
CA LYS A 79 -7.24 -4.27 13.11
C LYS A 79 -7.02 -3.20 14.17
N GLY A 80 -6.59 -3.57 15.37
CA GLY A 80 -6.33 -2.63 16.46
C GLY A 80 -5.29 -1.59 16.07
N LYS A 81 -4.20 -2.01 15.42
CA LYS A 81 -3.13 -1.11 14.97
C LYS A 81 -3.60 -0.12 13.90
N LEU A 82 -4.41 -0.55 12.94
CA LEU A 82 -4.97 0.36 11.93
C LEU A 82 -5.93 1.37 12.56
N TYR A 83 -6.78 0.94 13.49
CA TYR A 83 -7.64 1.89 14.23
C TYR A 83 -6.85 2.88 15.08
N THR A 84 -5.76 2.46 15.72
CA THR A 84 -4.85 3.37 16.44
C THR A 84 -4.20 4.39 15.49
N ALA A 85 -3.68 3.94 14.35
CA ALA A 85 -3.06 4.84 13.38
C ALA A 85 -4.05 5.89 12.83
N ILE A 86 -5.29 5.50 12.56
CA ILE A 86 -6.31 6.38 12.01
C ILE A 86 -6.88 7.31 13.09
N ASN A 87 -7.26 6.78 14.26
CA ASN A 87 -7.98 7.57 15.26
C ASN A 87 -7.08 8.38 16.18
N GLU A 88 -5.88 7.88 16.53
CA GLU A 88 -4.99 8.52 17.49
C GLU A 88 -3.90 9.36 16.82
N LEU A 89 -3.36 8.89 15.66
CA LEU A 89 -2.37 9.65 14.89
C LEU A 89 -3.02 10.47 13.77
N GLU A 90 -4.33 10.32 13.58
CA GLU A 90 -5.12 11.00 12.56
C GLU A 90 -4.59 10.78 11.13
N TYR A 91 -4.13 9.56 10.83
CA TYR A 91 -3.74 9.22 9.46
C TYR A 91 -4.97 8.86 8.64
N ASP A 92 -5.11 9.49 7.49
CA ASP A 92 -6.14 9.16 6.49
C ASP A 92 -5.69 7.97 5.63
N ILE A 93 -4.36 7.81 5.45
CA ILE A 93 -3.74 6.67 4.73
C ILE A 93 -2.55 6.16 5.53
N VAL A 94 -2.50 4.84 5.73
CA VAL A 94 -1.47 4.14 6.52
C VAL A 94 -0.72 3.17 5.62
N GLY A 95 0.61 3.25 5.62
CA GLY A 95 1.50 2.32 4.92
C GLY A 95 2.57 1.74 5.83
N LEU A 96 3.50 0.97 5.26
CA LEU A 96 4.56 0.28 5.99
C LEU A 96 5.94 0.87 5.75
N ALA A 97 6.18 1.43 4.57
CA ALA A 97 7.44 2.03 4.17
C ALA A 97 7.19 3.25 3.29
N GLY A 98 7.99 4.30 3.46
CA GLY A 98 7.83 5.53 2.68
C GLY A 98 8.84 6.59 3.06
N ALA A 99 8.64 7.80 2.53
CA ALA A 99 9.50 8.95 2.79
C ALA A 99 8.72 10.25 2.87
N GLY A 100 9.29 11.22 3.61
CA GLY A 100 8.79 12.59 3.71
C GLY A 100 9.14 13.48 2.52
N GLU A 101 9.91 12.96 1.55
CA GLU A 101 10.30 13.68 0.34
C GLU A 101 10.44 12.72 -0.85
N ILE A 102 10.41 13.26 -2.06
CA ILE A 102 10.51 12.48 -3.30
C ILE A 102 11.38 13.20 -4.34
N LYS A 103 12.07 12.43 -5.18
CA LYS A 103 12.72 12.93 -6.39
C LYS A 103 11.89 12.52 -7.61
N ILE A 104 11.21 13.47 -8.21
CA ILE A 104 10.24 13.25 -9.30
C ILE A 104 10.84 12.52 -10.52
N THR A 105 12.16 12.66 -10.75
CA THR A 105 12.85 11.99 -11.87
C THR A 105 13.06 10.51 -11.68
N LYS A 106 13.00 10.00 -10.45
CA LYS A 106 13.19 8.59 -10.08
C LYS A 106 12.32 8.24 -8.87
N PRO A 107 10.99 8.31 -9.01
CA PRO A 107 10.08 8.27 -7.88
C PRO A 107 10.11 6.94 -7.12
N CYS A 108 10.16 5.80 -7.81
CA CYS A 108 10.20 4.48 -7.15
C CYS A 108 11.54 4.19 -6.43
N LEU A 109 12.57 5.00 -6.71
CA LEU A 109 13.86 4.89 -6.03
C LEU A 109 13.95 5.84 -4.83
N TRP A 110 12.84 6.20 -4.20
CA TRP A 110 12.80 7.12 -3.07
C TRP A 110 13.82 6.72 -1.98
N HIS A 111 13.97 5.42 -1.69
CA HIS A 111 14.91 4.86 -0.72
C HIS A 111 16.40 4.92 -1.14
N ARG A 112 16.71 5.50 -2.30
CA ARG A 112 18.08 5.74 -2.79
C ARG A 112 18.32 7.20 -3.18
N MET A 113 17.26 7.91 -3.50
CA MET A 113 17.33 9.23 -4.13
C MET A 113 16.88 10.37 -3.21
N SER A 114 16.17 10.07 -2.12
CA SER A 114 15.83 11.04 -1.07
C SER A 114 16.79 10.92 0.11
N ARG A 115 16.75 11.89 1.02
CA ARG A 115 17.59 11.88 2.23
C ARG A 115 17.13 10.78 3.18
N GLN A 116 18.08 10.05 3.74
CA GLN A 116 17.79 8.93 4.65
C GLN A 116 16.97 9.36 5.88
N GLU A 117 17.17 10.59 6.36
CA GLU A 117 16.42 11.15 7.49
C GLU A 117 14.93 11.32 7.19
N SER A 118 14.54 11.32 5.92
CA SER A 118 13.13 11.38 5.48
C SER A 118 12.45 10.02 5.43
N TRP A 119 13.20 8.93 5.49
CA TRP A 119 12.67 7.57 5.34
C TRP A 119 11.98 7.09 6.61
N SER A 120 11.03 6.17 6.45
CA SER A 120 10.26 5.61 7.55
C SER A 120 9.77 4.21 7.24
N GLY A 121 9.73 3.37 8.28
CA GLY A 121 9.09 2.06 8.22
C GLY A 121 10.05 0.90 8.03
N ALA A 122 9.49 -0.29 7.92
CA ALA A 122 10.22 -1.52 7.65
C ALA A 122 9.35 -2.56 6.93
N VAL A 123 9.99 -3.43 6.15
CA VAL A 123 9.34 -4.55 5.48
C VAL A 123 10.28 -5.77 5.54
N SER A 124 9.73 -6.93 5.90
CA SER A 124 10.45 -8.19 5.79
C SER A 124 10.31 -8.76 4.39
N HIS A 125 11.38 -9.34 3.86
CA HIS A 125 11.39 -10.03 2.57
C HIS A 125 11.87 -11.45 2.74
N GLN A 126 11.20 -12.39 2.09
CA GLN A 126 11.69 -13.75 1.97
C GLN A 126 12.67 -13.82 0.80
N MET A 127 13.88 -14.30 1.06
CA MET A 127 14.94 -14.40 0.07
C MET A 127 15.51 -15.83 0.06
N GLU A 128 15.82 -16.33 -1.12
CA GLU A 128 16.64 -17.55 -1.25
C GLU A 128 18.10 -17.16 -1.31
N LEU A 129 18.89 -17.61 -0.34
CA LEU A 129 20.33 -17.44 -0.27
C LEU A 129 20.97 -18.81 -0.04
N ASP A 130 21.84 -19.22 -0.95
CA ASP A 130 22.58 -20.50 -0.91
C ASP A 130 21.65 -21.73 -0.80
N GLY A 131 20.47 -21.68 -1.42
CA GLY A 131 19.46 -22.75 -1.36
C GLY A 131 18.66 -22.82 -0.07
N GLU A 132 18.83 -21.86 0.83
CA GLU A 132 18.04 -21.70 2.06
C GLU A 132 17.13 -20.47 1.99
N SER A 133 15.90 -20.65 2.45
CA SER A 133 14.97 -19.52 2.60
C SER A 133 15.33 -18.72 3.85
N LYS A 134 15.67 -17.45 3.67
CA LYS A 134 16.06 -16.53 4.75
C LYS A 134 15.15 -15.32 4.78
N LEU A 135 14.77 -14.91 5.99
CA LEU A 135 14.04 -13.67 6.21
C LEU A 135 15.04 -12.50 6.31
N ASN A 136 14.88 -11.51 5.43
CA ASN A 136 15.62 -10.26 5.46
C ASN A 136 14.69 -9.10 5.83
N VAL A 137 15.03 -8.36 6.88
CA VAL A 137 14.26 -7.19 7.30
C VAL A 137 14.94 -5.91 6.80
N THR A 138 14.29 -5.21 5.87
CA THR A 138 14.74 -3.89 5.44
C THR A 138 14.10 -2.83 6.35
N SER A 139 14.92 -2.18 7.17
CA SER A 139 14.51 -1.02 7.97
C SER A 139 14.88 0.25 7.22
N PHE A 140 13.90 1.07 6.87
CA PHE A 140 14.10 2.36 6.23
C PHE A 140 14.33 3.47 7.26
N GLY A 141 13.61 3.44 8.39
CA GLY A 141 13.75 4.45 9.43
C GLY A 141 12.67 4.34 10.51
N PRO A 142 12.65 5.29 11.46
CA PRO A 142 11.73 5.25 12.59
C PRO A 142 10.26 5.32 12.13
N TRP A 143 9.39 4.62 12.83
CA TRP A 143 7.94 4.64 12.70
C TRP A 143 7.26 4.65 14.09
N PRO A 144 6.03 5.21 14.25
CA PRO A 144 5.21 5.85 13.23
C PRO A 144 5.76 7.21 12.77
N ARG A 145 5.58 7.54 11.48
CA ARG A 145 6.04 8.84 10.93
C ARG A 145 5.17 9.27 9.76
N ARG A 146 4.95 10.60 9.63
CA ARG A 146 4.31 11.20 8.47
C ARG A 146 5.19 11.05 7.23
N CYS A 147 4.56 10.69 6.10
CA CYS A 147 5.21 10.52 4.82
C CYS A 147 4.51 11.32 3.73
N LEU A 148 5.28 11.75 2.72
CA LEU A 148 4.76 12.31 1.48
C LEU A 148 4.38 11.21 0.49
N ILE A 149 5.16 10.13 0.50
CA ILE A 149 4.96 8.97 -0.36
C ILE A 149 5.13 7.69 0.44
N MET A 150 4.43 6.64 0.01
CA MET A 150 4.52 5.31 0.60
C MET A 150 4.51 4.25 -0.50
N ASP A 151 5.15 3.11 -0.22
CA ASP A 151 5.15 1.93 -1.07
C ASP A 151 3.75 1.28 -1.12
N GLY A 152 3.34 0.87 -2.29
CA GLY A 152 2.00 0.34 -2.56
C GLY A 152 1.73 -1.08 -2.10
N LEU A 153 2.75 -1.79 -1.61
CA LEU A 153 2.55 -3.18 -1.17
C LEU A 153 1.43 -3.33 -0.13
N PHE A 154 1.20 -2.26 0.67
CA PHE A 154 0.19 -2.23 1.72
C PHE A 154 -0.24 -0.77 1.95
N LEU A 155 -1.48 -0.44 1.65
CA LEU A 155 -2.07 0.89 1.87
C LEU A 155 -3.46 0.74 2.49
N ALA A 156 -3.61 1.09 3.76
CA ALA A 156 -4.91 1.15 4.43
C ALA A 156 -5.44 2.59 4.44
N VAL A 157 -6.71 2.78 4.12
CA VAL A 157 -7.32 4.10 4.03
C VAL A 157 -8.54 4.23 4.95
N ASP A 158 -8.71 5.39 5.58
CA ASP A 158 -9.98 5.80 6.17
C ASP A 158 -10.99 6.03 5.04
N LEU A 159 -11.92 5.09 4.87
CA LEU A 159 -12.85 5.11 3.74
C LEU A 159 -13.73 6.36 3.74
N LYS A 160 -14.20 6.79 4.92
CA LYS A 160 -15.01 7.99 5.03
C LYS A 160 -14.23 9.21 4.55
N ARG A 161 -13.02 9.37 5.05
CA ARG A 161 -12.20 10.55 4.79
C ARG A 161 -11.79 10.64 3.32
N VAL A 162 -11.38 9.53 2.70
CA VAL A 162 -11.01 9.54 1.27
C VAL A 162 -12.20 9.82 0.36
N LEU A 163 -13.41 9.34 0.72
CA LEU A 163 -14.63 9.64 -0.02
C LEU A 163 -15.03 11.12 0.11
N GLU A 164 -14.92 11.71 1.30
CA GLU A 164 -15.23 13.14 1.53
C GLU A 164 -14.42 14.07 0.64
N VAL A 165 -13.13 13.78 0.44
CA VAL A 165 -12.26 14.61 -0.40
C VAL A 165 -12.21 14.16 -1.87
N GLY A 166 -12.93 13.09 -2.21
CA GLY A 166 -12.94 12.53 -3.57
C GLY A 166 -11.57 11.99 -4.01
N TRP A 167 -10.81 11.41 -3.07
CA TRP A 167 -9.54 10.76 -3.42
C TRP A 167 -9.79 9.38 -4.02
N LYS A 168 -8.97 9.05 -5.03
CA LYS A 168 -8.92 7.75 -5.69
C LYS A 168 -7.49 7.47 -6.15
N PHE A 169 -7.17 6.20 -6.40
CA PHE A 169 -5.95 5.84 -7.12
C PHE A 169 -5.97 6.43 -8.52
N ASN A 170 -4.81 6.92 -8.99
CA ASN A 170 -4.69 7.50 -10.32
C ASN A 170 -4.73 6.41 -11.41
N GLU A 171 -5.83 6.34 -12.16
CA GLU A 171 -6.06 5.30 -13.17
C GLU A 171 -5.18 5.42 -14.42
N ASN A 172 -4.35 6.46 -14.53
CA ASN A 172 -3.31 6.54 -15.54
C ASN A 172 -2.16 5.55 -15.29
N TYR A 173 -2.11 4.95 -14.09
CA TYR A 173 -1.06 4.01 -13.65
C TYR A 173 -1.68 2.65 -13.33
N ASP A 174 -1.42 1.66 -14.20
CA ASP A 174 -1.99 0.32 -14.04
C ASP A 174 -1.27 -0.51 -12.97
N PHE A 175 0.07 -0.39 -12.89
CA PHE A 175 0.93 -1.14 -11.96
C PHE A 175 2.08 -0.29 -11.44
N HIS A 176 3.00 0.15 -12.32
CA HIS A 176 4.13 0.99 -11.91
C HIS A 176 3.67 2.40 -11.54
N HIS A 177 4.20 2.96 -10.48
CA HIS A 177 3.95 4.32 -9.98
C HIS A 177 2.50 4.59 -9.50
N TYR A 178 1.62 3.58 -9.46
CA TYR A 178 0.23 3.77 -9.01
C TYR A 178 0.16 4.25 -7.57
N ASP A 179 1.05 3.76 -6.72
CA ASP A 179 1.19 4.08 -5.32
C ASP A 179 1.72 5.50 -5.11
N ILE A 180 2.85 5.80 -5.72
CA ILE A 180 3.51 7.11 -5.58
C ILE A 180 2.65 8.24 -6.16
N SER A 181 2.04 8.03 -7.34
CA SER A 181 1.12 9.01 -7.92
C SER A 181 -0.09 9.25 -7.02
N SER A 182 -0.67 8.18 -6.48
CA SER A 182 -1.81 8.28 -5.57
C SER A 182 -1.47 8.94 -4.24
N CYS A 183 -0.23 8.78 -3.75
CA CYS A 183 0.25 9.52 -2.58
C CYS A 183 0.38 11.02 -2.86
N LEU A 184 0.92 11.43 -4.02
CA LEU A 184 1.00 12.85 -4.39
C LEU A 184 -0.39 13.47 -4.56
N ASP A 185 -1.33 12.73 -5.17
CA ASP A 185 -2.73 13.17 -5.29
C ASP A 185 -3.40 13.29 -3.90
N ALA A 186 -3.12 12.35 -2.98
CA ALA A 186 -3.60 12.41 -1.61
C ALA A 186 -3.05 13.63 -0.87
N ASN A 187 -1.76 13.93 -1.03
CA ASN A 187 -1.15 15.12 -0.43
C ASN A 187 -1.77 16.42 -0.99
N SER A 188 -2.07 16.50 -2.30
CA SER A 188 -2.74 17.64 -2.92
C SER A 188 -4.14 17.90 -2.32
N LYS A 189 -4.81 16.84 -1.88
CA LYS A 189 -6.10 16.86 -1.18
C LYS A 189 -5.97 17.02 0.34
N LYS A 190 -4.74 17.25 0.85
CA LYS A 190 -4.42 17.43 2.27
C LYS A 190 -4.74 16.23 3.14
N LEU A 191 -4.75 15.03 2.57
CA LEU A 191 -4.83 13.80 3.34
C LEU A 191 -3.54 13.60 4.14
N LYS A 192 -3.69 13.14 5.37
CA LYS A 192 -2.59 12.85 6.27
C LYS A 192 -2.15 11.40 6.05
N MET A 193 -0.91 11.20 5.58
CA MET A 193 -0.36 9.88 5.32
C MET A 193 0.82 9.58 6.23
N GLY A 194 0.97 8.32 6.61
CA GLY A 194 2.12 7.92 7.43
C GLY A 194 2.30 6.41 7.52
N THR A 195 3.49 6.01 7.97
CA THR A 195 3.80 4.62 8.26
C THR A 195 3.41 4.27 9.69
N TYR A 196 3.04 2.99 9.90
CA TYR A 196 2.72 2.44 11.22
C TYR A 196 3.35 1.04 11.40
N PRO A 197 3.79 0.65 12.63
CA PRO A 197 4.45 -0.63 12.87
C PRO A 197 3.47 -1.82 12.78
N ILE A 198 3.18 -2.24 11.56
CA ILE A 198 2.47 -3.46 11.21
C ILE A 198 3.47 -4.39 10.52
N TYR A 199 3.58 -5.61 10.97
CA TYR A 199 4.58 -6.55 10.47
C TYR A 199 4.03 -7.38 9.32
N VAL A 200 4.78 -7.39 8.22
CA VAL A 200 4.48 -8.20 7.04
C VAL A 200 5.74 -8.82 6.46
N THR A 201 5.59 -9.93 5.78
CA THR A 201 6.62 -10.55 4.95
C THR A 201 6.19 -10.45 3.49
N HIS A 202 7.00 -9.82 2.65
CA HIS A 202 6.76 -9.65 1.21
C HIS A 202 7.56 -10.69 0.43
N ASP A 203 6.87 -11.61 -0.22
CA ASP A 203 7.45 -12.66 -1.04
C ASP A 203 7.68 -12.15 -2.47
N SER A 204 8.55 -11.15 -2.59
CA SER A 204 8.86 -10.54 -3.87
C SER A 204 10.33 -10.13 -3.93
N PRO A 205 11.01 -10.42 -5.05
CA PRO A 205 12.39 -9.96 -5.28
C PRO A 205 12.48 -8.45 -5.59
N GLY A 206 11.35 -7.73 -5.53
CA GLY A 206 11.26 -6.33 -5.95
C GLY A 206 11.30 -6.15 -7.48
N LEU A 207 11.43 -4.91 -7.93
CA LEU A 207 11.56 -4.59 -9.35
C LEU A 207 12.95 -5.04 -9.85
N LYS A 208 12.98 -6.01 -10.76
CA LYS A 208 14.22 -6.61 -11.28
C LYS A 208 14.86 -5.81 -12.41
N ASP A 209 14.05 -5.13 -13.22
CA ASP A 209 14.55 -4.42 -14.41
C ASP A 209 13.89 -3.04 -14.58
N TYR A 210 14.63 -2.00 -14.27
CA TYR A 210 14.23 -0.60 -14.50
C TYR A 210 14.27 -0.21 -15.99
N ASN A 211 14.78 -1.07 -16.88
CA ASN A 211 14.79 -0.86 -18.33
C ASN A 211 13.56 -1.48 -19.00
N GLU A 212 12.70 -2.15 -18.26
CA GLU A 212 11.46 -2.68 -18.81
C GLU A 212 10.63 -1.56 -19.47
N PRO A 213 10.20 -1.74 -20.74
CA PRO A 213 9.50 -0.67 -21.47
C PRO A 213 8.25 -0.12 -20.77
N THR A 214 7.48 -0.97 -20.11
CA THR A 214 6.27 -0.55 -19.36
C THR A 214 6.62 0.32 -18.16
N TYR A 215 7.73 -0.01 -17.46
CA TYR A 215 8.23 0.82 -16.37
C TYR A 215 8.69 2.18 -16.87
N GLN A 216 9.50 2.23 -17.93
CA GLN A 216 10.02 3.48 -18.48
C GLN A 216 8.91 4.40 -19.01
N GLN A 217 7.91 3.84 -19.68
CA GLN A 217 6.74 4.60 -20.14
C GLN A 217 5.97 5.19 -18.95
N SER A 218 5.78 4.42 -17.90
CA SER A 218 5.12 4.86 -16.67
C SER A 218 5.94 5.95 -15.97
N GLU A 219 7.27 5.82 -15.88
CA GLU A 219 8.17 6.81 -15.29
C GLU A 219 8.15 8.14 -16.09
N MET A 220 8.16 8.06 -17.41
CA MET A 220 8.06 9.24 -18.26
C MET A 220 6.71 9.95 -18.09
N ARG A 221 5.60 9.20 -18.04
CA ARG A 221 4.27 9.73 -17.75
C ARG A 221 4.27 10.44 -16.39
N PHE A 222 4.78 9.78 -15.35
CA PHE A 222 4.87 10.33 -14.01
C PHE A 222 5.65 11.64 -13.99
N TYR A 223 6.83 11.68 -14.60
CA TYR A 223 7.62 12.89 -14.68
C TYR A 223 6.85 14.03 -15.37
N ASN A 224 6.17 13.75 -16.50
CA ASN A 224 5.41 14.78 -17.22
C ASN A 224 4.21 15.31 -16.44
N GLU A 225 3.56 14.45 -15.65
CA GLU A 225 2.39 14.82 -14.84
C GLU A 225 2.78 15.63 -13.59
N TYR A 226 3.85 15.24 -12.89
CA TYR A 226 4.21 15.81 -11.58
C TYR A 226 5.41 16.78 -11.60
N LYS A 227 6.08 17.01 -12.73
CA LYS A 227 7.26 17.90 -12.80
C LYS A 227 6.97 19.38 -12.53
N ARG A 228 5.71 19.80 -12.49
CA ARG A 228 5.28 21.19 -12.31
C ARG A 228 4.76 21.49 -10.91
N GLY A 229 4.88 20.54 -9.99
CA GLY A 229 4.44 20.69 -8.59
C GLY A 229 5.52 21.29 -7.70
#